data_d10a4c28b914b9593145d53eb624d2bd
#
_entry.id   d10a4c28b914b9593145d53eb624d2bd
#
_cell.length_a   1.000
_cell.length_b   1.000
_cell.length_c   1.000
_cell.angle_alpha   90.00
_cell.angle_beta   90.00
_cell.angle_gamma   90.00
#
_symmetry.space_group_name_H-M   'P 1'
#
loop_
_entity.id
_entity.type
_entity.pdbx_description
1 polymer ?
#
loop_
_entity_poly.entity_id
_entity_poly.type
_entity_poly.pdbx_seq_one_letter_code
_entity_poly.pdbx_strand_id
1 'polypeptide(L)'
;MVADYAMLLAVLVALLAGLTLGKAWERYKLREGRLVDRRRLRESPHYLQGLNYLVATQVDPAILELSHVIGEHEDAFEVHLILGNLYREKGQVGRAINVHQQLLQQPRLNKLELVAVWMSLALDYKQGGFVDRSRDALAEVLKLAPDHQQALLTLEKLHADQHQWAAALECRGRVMRSAPDADARRHRTILAFLETELGLDAMRRDAIDDANRHFQSAIESDPAVVPAYVSQGDLHLVAGNVSAAVSTWERAIDVAPDKAHIVFD
;
A
#
# COMPACT_ATOMS: atom_id res chain seq x y z
N MET A 1 11.04 57.79 22.24
CA MET A 1 10.68 56.42 22.67
C MET A 1 9.49 55.86 21.89
N VAL A 2 8.25 56.43 21.91
CA VAL A 2 7.07 55.87 21.19
C VAL A 2 7.28 55.89 19.68
N ALA A 3 7.91 56.91 19.10
CA ALA A 3 8.20 57.00 17.67
C ALA A 3 9.19 55.94 17.18
N ASP A 4 10.15 55.55 18.01
CA ASP A 4 11.19 54.57 17.68
C ASP A 4 10.60 53.16 17.64
N TYR A 5 9.66 52.83 18.52
CA TYR A 5 8.95 51.56 18.51
C TYR A 5 8.01 51.42 17.30
N ALA A 6 7.34 52.52 16.89
CA ALA A 6 6.50 52.52 15.69
C ALA A 6 7.33 52.30 14.42
N MET A 7 8.52 52.89 14.32
CA MET A 7 9.43 52.68 13.20
C MET A 7 9.97 51.25 13.16
N LEU A 8 10.35 50.65 14.29
CA LEU A 8 10.80 49.26 14.38
C LEU A 8 9.68 48.28 13.99
N LEU A 9 8.47 48.55 14.44
CA LEU A 9 7.30 47.73 14.09
C LEU A 9 7.01 47.78 12.58
N ALA A 10 7.08 48.97 11.97
CA ALA A 10 6.90 49.18 10.54
C ALA A 10 7.96 48.42 9.71
N VAL A 11 9.22 48.45 10.14
CA VAL A 11 10.32 47.70 9.49
C VAL A 11 10.09 46.18 9.61
N LEU A 12 9.67 45.70 10.77
CA LEU A 12 9.39 44.28 11.01
C LEU A 12 8.23 43.79 10.11
N VAL A 13 7.15 44.57 10.01
CA VAL A 13 5.99 44.28 9.15
C VAL A 13 6.41 44.27 7.68
N ALA A 14 7.24 45.22 7.25
CA ALA A 14 7.74 45.28 5.87
C ALA A 14 8.63 44.08 5.53
N LEU A 15 9.48 43.63 6.46
CA LEU A 15 10.33 42.45 6.32
C LEU A 15 9.47 41.16 6.22
N LEU A 16 8.47 40.99 7.07
CA LEU A 16 7.55 39.85 7.04
C LEU A 16 6.73 39.84 5.75
N ALA A 17 6.23 41.00 5.32
CA ALA A 17 5.51 41.12 4.04
C ALA A 17 6.43 40.80 2.85
N GLY A 18 7.67 41.27 2.85
CA GLY A 18 8.67 40.96 1.83
C GLY A 18 8.99 39.46 1.75
N LEU A 19 9.15 38.80 2.90
CA LEU A 19 9.39 37.35 2.98
C LEU A 19 8.18 36.54 2.48
N THR A 20 6.97 36.93 2.84
CA THR A 20 5.75 36.23 2.39
C THR A 20 5.49 36.43 0.90
N LEU A 21 5.69 37.66 0.39
CA LEU A 21 5.56 37.95 -1.04
C LEU A 21 6.69 37.28 -1.84
N GLY A 22 7.91 37.25 -1.35
CA GLY A 22 9.03 36.53 -1.97
C GLY A 22 8.78 35.05 -2.09
N LYS A 23 8.30 34.39 -1.01
CA LYS A 23 7.89 32.98 -1.06
C LYS A 23 6.69 32.72 -1.98
N ALA A 24 5.72 33.63 -2.00
CA ALA A 24 4.56 33.52 -2.90
C ALA A 24 4.98 33.65 -4.37
N TRP A 25 5.88 34.61 -4.67
CA TRP A 25 6.45 34.80 -6.00
C TRP A 25 7.29 33.62 -6.45
N GLU A 26 8.15 33.10 -5.59
CA GLU A 26 8.92 31.90 -5.86
C GLU A 26 8.02 30.71 -6.17
N ARG A 27 6.97 30.47 -5.37
CA ARG A 27 5.95 29.43 -5.61
C ARG A 27 5.22 29.63 -6.93
N TYR A 28 4.89 30.87 -7.30
CA TYR A 28 4.23 31.21 -8.54
C TYR A 28 5.13 30.90 -9.74
N LYS A 29 6.38 31.40 -9.74
CA LYS A 29 7.37 31.16 -10.79
C LYS A 29 7.67 29.66 -11.00
N LEU A 30 7.70 28.90 -9.91
CA LEU A 30 7.89 27.46 -9.94
C LEU A 30 6.70 26.71 -10.53
N ARG A 31 5.49 27.21 -10.28
CA ARG A 31 4.27 26.65 -10.85
C ARG A 31 4.17 26.94 -12.36
N GLU A 32 4.55 28.11 -12.80
CA GLU A 32 4.64 28.45 -14.22
C GLU A 32 5.68 27.60 -14.96
N GLY A 33 6.89 27.43 -14.42
CA GLY A 33 7.92 26.59 -15.00
C GLY A 33 7.41 25.16 -15.24
N ARG A 34 6.80 24.53 -14.23
CA ARG A 34 6.22 23.18 -14.36
C ARG A 34 5.10 23.09 -15.40
N LEU A 35 4.29 24.11 -15.58
CA LEU A 35 3.23 24.13 -16.60
C LEU A 35 3.81 24.23 -18.01
N VAL A 36 4.85 25.01 -18.20
CA VAL A 36 5.56 25.14 -19.48
C VAL A 36 6.27 23.84 -19.83
N ASP A 37 6.95 23.21 -18.86
CA ASP A 37 7.66 21.95 -19.06
C ASP A 37 6.69 20.80 -19.38
N ARG A 38 5.56 20.71 -18.69
CA ARG A 38 4.50 19.73 -19.01
C ARG A 38 3.90 19.94 -20.39
N ARG A 39 3.80 21.17 -20.87
CA ARG A 39 3.31 21.44 -22.22
C ARG A 39 4.33 20.98 -23.28
N ARG A 40 5.62 21.33 -23.12
CA ARG A 40 6.70 20.87 -23.98
C ARG A 40 6.82 19.36 -24.03
N LEU A 41 6.69 18.70 -22.87
CA LEU A 41 6.69 17.26 -22.77
C LEU A 41 5.58 16.62 -23.62
N ARG A 42 4.35 17.17 -23.56
CA ARG A 42 3.20 16.68 -24.35
C ARG A 42 3.34 16.92 -25.85
N GLU A 43 4.17 17.85 -26.25
CA GLU A 43 4.48 18.15 -27.65
C GLU A 43 5.67 17.30 -28.17
N SER A 44 6.39 16.58 -27.31
CA SER A 44 7.49 15.68 -27.70
C SER A 44 6.97 14.50 -28.53
N PRO A 45 7.49 14.28 -29.76
CA PRO A 45 7.12 13.13 -30.58
C PRO A 45 7.41 11.79 -29.86
N HIS A 46 8.54 11.67 -29.17
CA HIS A 46 8.94 10.50 -28.41
C HIS A 46 7.97 10.17 -27.26
N TYR A 47 7.47 11.20 -26.56
CA TYR A 47 6.46 11.02 -25.52
C TYR A 47 5.16 10.47 -26.10
N LEU A 48 4.64 11.05 -27.17
CA LEU A 48 3.40 10.60 -27.82
C LEU A 48 3.56 9.18 -28.38
N GLN A 49 4.69 8.89 -28.99
CA GLN A 49 4.98 7.56 -29.53
C GLN A 49 5.14 6.52 -28.45
N GLY A 50 5.81 6.85 -27.34
CA GLY A 50 5.91 6.01 -26.15
C GLY A 50 4.54 5.66 -25.57
N LEU A 51 3.64 6.66 -25.44
CA LEU A 51 2.25 6.41 -25.00
C LEU A 51 1.46 5.54 -25.98
N ASN A 52 1.62 5.73 -27.30
CA ASN A 52 0.97 4.89 -28.31
C ASN A 52 1.42 3.43 -28.18
N TYR A 53 2.72 3.18 -27.97
CA TYR A 53 3.22 1.82 -27.72
C TYR A 53 2.67 1.21 -26.44
N LEU A 54 2.48 2.01 -25.37
CA LEU A 54 1.84 1.54 -24.14
C LEU A 54 0.39 1.10 -24.37
N VAL A 55 -0.38 1.92 -25.10
CA VAL A 55 -1.78 1.56 -25.46
C VAL A 55 -1.81 0.28 -26.32
N ALA A 56 -0.82 0.09 -27.19
CA ALA A 56 -0.65 -1.10 -28.00
C ALA A 56 -0.03 -2.29 -27.22
N THR A 57 0.19 -2.16 -25.90
CA THR A 57 0.85 -3.18 -25.04
C THR A 57 2.26 -3.59 -25.49
N GLN A 58 2.92 -2.73 -26.25
CA GLN A 58 4.27 -2.94 -26.75
C GLN A 58 5.30 -2.30 -25.80
N VAL A 59 5.67 -3.05 -24.77
CA VAL A 59 6.47 -2.52 -23.63
C VAL A 59 7.88 -2.13 -24.07
N ASP A 60 8.56 -2.92 -24.91
CA ASP A 60 9.95 -2.63 -25.32
C ASP A 60 10.09 -1.35 -26.14
N PRO A 61 9.29 -1.14 -27.20
CA PRO A 61 9.29 0.14 -27.91
C PRO A 61 8.89 1.33 -27.01
N ALA A 62 7.94 1.13 -26.09
CA ALA A 62 7.55 2.18 -25.15
C ALA A 62 8.72 2.60 -24.25
N ILE A 63 9.48 1.64 -23.70
CA ILE A 63 10.67 1.91 -22.89
C ILE A 63 11.70 2.70 -23.70
N LEU A 64 11.94 2.33 -24.97
CA LEU A 64 12.90 3.01 -25.82
C LEU A 64 12.52 4.48 -26.01
N GLU A 65 11.29 4.75 -26.44
CA GLU A 65 10.80 6.09 -26.71
C GLU A 65 10.77 6.95 -25.41
N LEU A 66 10.27 6.42 -24.32
CA LEU A 66 10.23 7.14 -23.05
C LEU A 66 11.63 7.40 -22.47
N SER A 67 12.60 6.52 -22.77
CA SER A 67 14.00 6.76 -22.37
C SER A 67 14.63 7.95 -23.11
N HIS A 68 14.26 8.18 -24.38
CA HIS A 68 14.68 9.38 -25.11
C HIS A 68 14.11 10.65 -24.47
N VAL A 69 12.84 10.61 -24.05
CA VAL A 69 12.20 11.75 -23.36
C VAL A 69 12.96 12.14 -22.10
N ILE A 70 13.39 11.16 -21.29
CA ILE A 70 14.17 11.44 -20.07
C ILE A 70 15.51 12.09 -20.39
N GLY A 71 16.17 11.69 -21.48
CA GLY A 71 17.42 12.32 -21.93
C GLY A 71 17.25 13.79 -22.33
N GLU A 72 16.08 14.18 -22.78
CA GLU A 72 15.74 15.56 -23.18
C GLU A 72 15.12 16.41 -22.06
N HIS A 73 14.43 15.74 -21.13
CA HIS A 73 13.62 16.35 -20.06
C HIS A 73 13.88 15.63 -18.73
N GLU A 74 14.99 15.93 -18.07
CA GLU A 74 15.37 15.30 -16.79
C GLU A 74 14.32 15.49 -15.68
N ASP A 75 13.53 16.57 -15.74
CA ASP A 75 12.50 16.92 -14.76
C ASP A 75 11.12 16.28 -15.06
N ALA A 76 11.02 15.41 -16.09
CA ALA A 76 9.78 14.79 -16.49
C ALA A 76 9.33 13.69 -15.49
N PHE A 77 8.78 14.10 -14.33
CA PHE A 77 8.36 13.23 -13.25
C PHE A 77 7.49 12.06 -13.73
N GLU A 78 6.45 12.36 -14.50
CA GLU A 78 5.49 11.36 -15.00
C GLU A 78 6.16 10.30 -15.87
N VAL A 79 7.13 10.70 -16.70
CA VAL A 79 7.84 9.77 -17.60
C VAL A 79 8.76 8.86 -16.82
N HIS A 80 9.49 9.39 -15.84
CA HIS A 80 10.32 8.57 -14.96
C HIS A 80 9.48 7.55 -14.19
N LEU A 81 8.32 7.96 -13.65
CA LEU A 81 7.42 7.07 -12.93
C LEU A 81 6.90 5.95 -13.83
N ILE A 82 6.47 6.28 -15.06
CA ILE A 82 6.03 5.30 -16.05
C ILE A 82 7.17 4.35 -16.42
N LEU A 83 8.35 4.88 -16.72
CA LEU A 83 9.50 4.08 -17.14
C LEU A 83 9.96 3.11 -16.03
N GLY A 84 10.01 3.58 -14.79
CA GLY A 84 10.31 2.70 -13.65
C GLY A 84 9.29 1.57 -13.50
N ASN A 85 7.99 1.87 -13.65
CA ASN A 85 6.94 0.86 -13.63
C ASN A 85 7.09 -0.16 -14.77
N LEU A 86 7.45 0.27 -15.98
CA LEU A 86 7.69 -0.62 -17.12
C LEU A 86 8.90 -1.53 -16.88
N TYR A 87 9.98 -1.00 -16.31
CA TYR A 87 11.13 -1.83 -15.92
C TYR A 87 10.72 -2.89 -14.87
N ARG A 88 9.89 -2.53 -13.88
CA ARG A 88 9.36 -3.49 -12.91
C ARG A 88 8.54 -4.56 -13.59
N GLU A 89 7.61 -4.19 -14.47
CA GLU A 89 6.76 -5.11 -15.23
C GLU A 89 7.59 -6.13 -16.03
N LYS A 90 8.70 -5.69 -16.61
CA LYS A 90 9.66 -6.55 -17.31
C LYS A 90 10.59 -7.35 -16.40
N GLY A 91 10.43 -7.29 -15.10
CA GLY A 91 11.31 -7.95 -14.14
C GLY A 91 12.70 -7.31 -13.99
N GLN A 92 12.92 -6.14 -14.61
CA GLN A 92 14.19 -5.40 -14.51
C GLN A 92 14.20 -4.55 -13.22
N VAL A 93 14.01 -5.21 -12.09
CA VAL A 93 13.76 -4.57 -10.78
C VAL A 93 14.87 -3.59 -10.39
N GLY A 94 16.14 -3.92 -10.65
CA GLY A 94 17.26 -3.02 -10.36
C GLY A 94 17.16 -1.67 -11.10
N ARG A 95 16.72 -1.69 -12.37
CA ARG A 95 16.49 -0.47 -13.15
C ARG A 95 15.29 0.32 -12.62
N ALA A 96 14.20 -0.35 -12.29
CA ALA A 96 13.03 0.27 -11.69
C ALA A 96 13.39 1.02 -10.40
N ILE A 97 14.09 0.36 -9.48
CA ILE A 97 14.57 0.96 -8.23
C ILE A 97 15.42 2.21 -8.51
N ASN A 98 16.38 2.12 -9.42
CA ASN A 98 17.26 3.25 -9.73
C ASN A 98 16.47 4.46 -10.25
N VAL A 99 15.55 4.25 -11.19
CA VAL A 99 14.72 5.33 -11.74
C VAL A 99 13.84 5.96 -10.66
N HIS A 100 13.17 5.15 -9.84
CA HIS A 100 12.33 5.69 -8.77
C HIS A 100 13.13 6.35 -7.64
N GLN A 101 14.34 5.88 -7.33
CA GLN A 101 15.23 6.55 -6.36
C GLN A 101 15.72 7.91 -6.87
N GLN A 102 16.02 8.04 -8.16
CA GLN A 102 16.36 9.32 -8.77
C GLN A 102 15.22 10.33 -8.64
N LEU A 103 13.97 9.89 -8.76
CA LEU A 103 12.81 10.77 -8.52
C LEU A 103 12.80 11.37 -7.11
N LEU A 104 13.17 10.61 -6.08
CA LEU A 104 13.25 11.14 -4.71
C LEU A 104 14.31 12.24 -4.52
N GLN A 105 15.31 12.28 -5.40
CA GLN A 105 16.36 13.32 -5.37
C GLN A 105 15.92 14.62 -6.05
N GLN A 106 14.81 14.60 -6.79
CA GLN A 106 14.30 15.80 -7.44
C GLN A 106 13.85 16.82 -6.39
N PRO A 107 14.30 18.08 -6.50
CA PRO A 107 13.84 19.13 -5.63
C PRO A 107 12.34 19.38 -5.85
N ARG A 108 11.55 19.51 -4.78
CA ARG A 108 10.19 20.06 -4.83
C ARG A 108 9.08 19.10 -5.25
N LEU A 109 9.21 17.80 -4.95
CA LEU A 109 8.08 16.87 -5.06
C LEU A 109 6.95 17.33 -4.13
N ASN A 110 5.73 17.37 -4.66
CA ASN A 110 4.55 17.58 -3.82
C ASN A 110 4.17 16.27 -3.09
N LYS A 111 3.23 16.37 -2.14
CA LYS A 111 2.80 15.22 -1.34
C LYS A 111 2.30 14.03 -2.18
N LEU A 112 1.54 14.30 -3.25
CA LEU A 112 1.01 13.23 -4.12
C LEU A 112 2.13 12.55 -4.92
N GLU A 113 3.08 13.33 -5.44
CA GLU A 113 4.27 12.82 -6.14
C GLU A 113 5.13 11.95 -5.19
N LEU A 114 5.35 12.40 -3.95
CA LEU A 114 6.07 11.60 -2.94
C LEU A 114 5.37 10.28 -2.64
N VAL A 115 4.05 10.30 -2.45
CA VAL A 115 3.26 9.07 -2.25
C VAL A 115 3.41 8.12 -3.44
N ALA A 116 3.33 8.65 -4.66
CA ALA A 116 3.47 7.83 -5.88
C ALA A 116 4.86 7.17 -5.99
N VAL A 117 5.93 7.94 -5.72
CA VAL A 117 7.30 7.41 -5.78
C VAL A 117 7.55 6.37 -4.68
N TRP A 118 7.17 6.66 -3.42
CA TRP A 118 7.33 5.69 -2.34
C TRP A 118 6.52 4.42 -2.56
N MET A 119 5.31 4.55 -3.11
CA MET A 119 4.49 3.39 -3.47
C MET A 119 5.14 2.55 -4.56
N SER A 120 5.71 3.20 -5.60
CA SER A 120 6.42 2.51 -6.68
C SER A 120 7.67 1.80 -6.16
N LEU A 121 8.48 2.45 -5.32
CA LEU A 121 9.64 1.82 -4.67
C LEU A 121 9.25 0.64 -3.79
N ALA A 122 8.14 0.76 -3.04
CA ALA A 122 7.64 -0.35 -2.24
C ALA A 122 7.32 -1.58 -3.09
N LEU A 123 6.70 -1.38 -4.25
CA LEU A 123 6.38 -2.45 -5.20
C LEU A 123 7.64 -3.03 -5.86
N ASP A 124 8.61 -2.18 -6.20
CA ASP A 124 9.90 -2.61 -6.74
C ASP A 124 10.64 -3.48 -5.75
N TYR A 125 10.78 -3.01 -4.51
CA TYR A 125 11.44 -3.75 -3.44
C TYR A 125 10.73 -5.08 -3.15
N LYS A 126 9.39 -5.08 -3.13
CA LYS A 126 8.59 -6.31 -2.98
C LYS A 126 8.90 -7.32 -4.07
N GLN A 127 8.90 -6.88 -5.34
CA GLN A 127 9.19 -7.76 -6.46
C GLN A 127 10.64 -8.27 -6.47
N GLY A 128 11.58 -7.46 -5.96
CA GLY A 128 12.98 -7.83 -5.80
C GLY A 128 13.26 -8.71 -4.57
N GLY A 129 12.25 -9.03 -3.75
CA GLY A 129 12.43 -9.80 -2.52
C GLY A 129 13.04 -9.00 -1.35
N PHE A 130 13.18 -7.69 -1.48
CA PHE A 130 13.71 -6.80 -0.44
C PHE A 130 12.60 -6.41 0.55
N VAL A 131 12.10 -7.38 1.32
CA VAL A 131 10.89 -7.24 2.14
C VAL A 131 10.98 -6.08 3.12
N ASP A 132 12.10 -5.92 3.84
CA ASP A 132 12.28 -4.84 4.83
C ASP A 132 12.24 -3.47 4.15
N ARG A 133 12.94 -3.31 3.02
CA ARG A 133 12.91 -2.04 2.25
C ARG A 133 11.52 -1.73 1.71
N SER A 134 10.77 -2.76 1.29
CA SER A 134 9.38 -2.59 0.85
C SER A 134 8.51 -2.08 2.00
N ARG A 135 8.67 -2.64 3.19
CA ARG A 135 7.94 -2.23 4.40
C ARG A 135 8.27 -0.79 4.80
N ASP A 136 9.56 -0.43 4.78
CA ASP A 136 10.00 0.94 5.06
C ASP A 136 9.40 1.96 4.07
N ALA A 137 9.42 1.63 2.78
CA ALA A 137 8.81 2.48 1.75
C ALA A 137 7.29 2.62 1.93
N LEU A 138 6.58 1.54 2.29
CA LEU A 138 5.15 1.60 2.62
C LEU A 138 4.89 2.44 3.87
N ALA A 139 5.78 2.40 4.87
CA ALA A 139 5.67 3.25 6.04
C ALA A 139 5.77 4.74 5.67
N GLU A 140 6.65 5.13 4.74
CA GLU A 140 6.70 6.50 4.22
C GLU A 140 5.41 6.90 3.49
N VAL A 141 4.81 5.99 2.68
CA VAL A 141 3.48 6.22 2.08
C VAL A 141 2.44 6.49 3.16
N LEU A 142 2.38 5.65 4.21
CA LEU A 142 1.38 5.74 5.26
C LEU A 142 1.59 6.93 6.21
N LYS A 143 2.82 7.46 6.37
CA LYS A 143 3.07 8.74 7.04
C LYS A 143 2.46 9.91 6.26
N LEU A 144 2.56 9.87 4.94
CA LEU A 144 2.01 10.90 4.07
C LEU A 144 0.49 10.74 3.88
N ALA A 145 0.01 9.53 3.71
CA ALA A 145 -1.38 9.19 3.45
C ALA A 145 -1.80 7.98 4.31
N PRO A 146 -2.25 8.21 5.56
CA PRO A 146 -2.53 7.13 6.53
C PRO A 146 -3.53 6.08 6.05
N ASP A 147 -4.49 6.47 5.21
CA ASP A 147 -5.55 5.60 4.71
C ASP A 147 -5.32 5.16 3.24
N HIS A 148 -4.04 5.16 2.79
CA HIS A 148 -3.72 4.74 1.43
C HIS A 148 -3.97 3.25 1.25
N GLN A 149 -5.10 2.90 0.65
CA GLN A 149 -5.63 1.55 0.57
C GLN A 149 -4.63 0.55 -0.04
N GLN A 150 -4.01 0.89 -1.17
CA GLN A 150 -3.04 -0.01 -1.83
C GLN A 150 -1.80 -0.26 -0.96
N ALA A 151 -1.34 0.74 -0.21
CA ALA A 151 -0.20 0.57 0.71
C ALA A 151 -0.58 -0.37 1.86
N LEU A 152 -1.76 -0.20 2.45
CA LEU A 152 -2.27 -1.07 3.51
C LEU A 152 -2.44 -2.51 3.03
N LEU A 153 -3.02 -2.74 1.84
CA LEU A 153 -3.18 -4.07 1.26
C LEU A 153 -1.83 -4.73 0.91
N THR A 154 -0.86 -3.93 0.45
CA THR A 154 0.48 -4.44 0.16
C THR A 154 1.21 -4.81 1.44
N LEU A 155 1.10 -3.98 2.48
CA LEU A 155 1.70 -4.22 3.80
C LEU A 155 1.07 -5.44 4.49
N GLU A 156 -0.25 -5.58 4.44
CA GLU A 156 -0.96 -6.75 4.91
C GLU A 156 -0.41 -8.03 4.29
N LYS A 157 -0.27 -8.04 2.95
CA LYS A 157 0.29 -9.20 2.27
C LYS A 157 1.72 -9.51 2.70
N LEU A 158 2.57 -8.49 2.87
CA LEU A 158 3.95 -8.69 3.36
C LEU A 158 3.96 -9.28 4.78
N HIS A 159 3.07 -8.83 5.66
CA HIS A 159 2.95 -9.39 7.00
C HIS A 159 2.42 -10.83 6.97
N ALA A 160 1.41 -11.12 6.14
CA ALA A 160 0.87 -12.47 5.98
C ALA A 160 1.92 -13.44 5.42
N ASP A 161 2.68 -13.03 4.40
CA ASP A 161 3.77 -13.82 3.80
C ASP A 161 4.89 -14.15 4.84
N GLN A 162 4.99 -13.35 5.93
CA GLN A 162 5.91 -13.55 7.06
C GLN A 162 5.25 -14.18 8.31
N HIS A 163 4.02 -14.65 8.19
CA HIS A 163 3.21 -15.18 9.32
C HIS A 163 3.02 -14.19 10.48
N GLN A 164 3.08 -12.89 10.20
CA GLN A 164 2.83 -11.82 11.17
C GLN A 164 1.34 -11.47 11.17
N TRP A 165 0.52 -12.43 11.58
CA TRP A 165 -0.93 -12.40 11.42
C TRP A 165 -1.61 -11.22 12.11
N ALA A 166 -1.14 -10.86 13.32
CA ALA A 166 -1.69 -9.71 14.05
C ALA A 166 -1.48 -8.38 13.31
N ALA A 167 -0.29 -8.18 12.73
CA ALA A 167 0.01 -6.98 11.93
C ALA A 167 -0.79 -6.97 10.61
N ALA A 168 -0.96 -8.13 9.98
CA ALA A 168 -1.81 -8.27 8.80
C ALA A 168 -3.27 -7.93 9.12
N LEU A 169 -3.79 -8.41 10.26
CA LEU A 169 -5.14 -8.14 10.75
C LEU A 169 -5.35 -6.64 11.01
N GLU A 170 -4.38 -5.95 11.61
CA GLU A 170 -4.43 -4.50 11.82
C GLU A 170 -4.54 -3.75 10.50
N CYS A 171 -3.72 -4.10 9.50
CA CYS A 171 -3.80 -3.51 8.16
C CYS A 171 -5.18 -3.73 7.54
N ARG A 172 -5.74 -4.94 7.62
CA ARG A 172 -7.08 -5.27 7.12
C ARG A 172 -8.15 -4.42 7.82
N GLY A 173 -8.09 -4.27 9.12
CA GLY A 173 -9.01 -3.43 9.89
C GLY A 173 -8.96 -1.96 9.45
N ARG A 174 -7.78 -1.43 9.11
CA ARG A 174 -7.64 -0.06 8.57
C ARG A 174 -8.26 0.06 7.18
N VAL A 175 -8.05 -0.91 6.29
CA VAL A 175 -8.68 -0.94 4.96
C VAL A 175 -10.20 -0.94 5.08
N MET A 176 -10.76 -1.78 5.94
CA MET A 176 -12.23 -1.88 6.12
C MET A 176 -12.86 -0.58 6.64
N ARG A 177 -12.17 0.17 7.50
CA ARG A 177 -12.64 1.48 7.98
C ARG A 177 -12.70 2.53 6.87
N SER A 178 -11.86 2.42 5.85
CA SER A 178 -11.76 3.39 4.75
C SER A 178 -12.45 2.93 3.46
N ALA A 179 -12.85 1.66 3.36
CA ALA A 179 -13.41 1.07 2.15
C ALA A 179 -14.95 1.19 2.13
N PRO A 180 -15.54 1.56 0.99
CA PRO A 180 -16.97 1.42 0.79
C PRO A 180 -17.38 -0.07 0.71
N ASP A 181 -18.66 -0.36 0.99
CA ASP A 181 -19.26 -1.71 1.13
C ASP A 181 -19.13 -2.64 -0.11
N ALA A 182 -18.61 -2.15 -1.23
CA ALA A 182 -18.57 -2.87 -2.50
C ALA A 182 -17.82 -4.22 -2.43
N ASP A 183 -16.81 -4.35 -1.55
CA ASP A 183 -16.02 -5.57 -1.37
C ASP A 183 -16.21 -6.22 0.01
N ALA A 184 -17.28 -5.91 0.72
CA ALA A 184 -17.50 -6.32 2.11
C ALA A 184 -17.41 -7.86 2.31
N ARG A 185 -17.90 -8.66 1.34
CA ARG A 185 -17.79 -10.13 1.41
C ARG A 185 -16.33 -10.57 1.37
N ARG A 186 -15.55 -10.07 0.41
CA ARG A 186 -14.13 -10.40 0.28
C ARG A 186 -13.33 -10.00 1.52
N HIS A 187 -13.63 -8.82 2.07
CA HIS A 187 -12.98 -8.35 3.30
C HIS A 187 -13.28 -9.29 4.47
N ARG A 188 -14.53 -9.74 4.64
CA ARG A 188 -14.91 -10.69 5.70
C ARG A 188 -14.21 -12.04 5.55
N THR A 189 -14.13 -12.58 4.34
CA THR A 189 -13.44 -13.85 4.09
C THR A 189 -11.95 -13.75 4.44
N ILE A 190 -11.27 -12.64 4.08
CA ILE A 190 -9.86 -12.45 4.43
C ILE A 190 -9.69 -12.24 5.94
N LEU A 191 -10.61 -11.50 6.58
CA LEU A 191 -10.62 -11.32 8.03
C LEU A 191 -10.73 -12.66 8.75
N ALA A 192 -11.69 -13.50 8.31
CA ALA A 192 -11.89 -14.85 8.87
C ALA A 192 -10.65 -15.75 8.70
N PHE A 193 -9.98 -15.64 7.55
CA PHE A 193 -8.70 -16.34 7.33
C PHE A 193 -7.63 -15.88 8.33
N LEU A 194 -7.41 -14.56 8.48
CA LEU A 194 -6.39 -14.01 9.38
C LEU A 194 -6.67 -14.36 10.85
N GLU A 195 -7.94 -14.32 11.25
CA GLU A 195 -8.37 -14.75 12.59
C GLU A 195 -8.15 -16.25 12.81
N THR A 196 -8.40 -17.08 11.78
CA THR A 196 -8.13 -18.52 11.86
C THR A 196 -6.63 -18.79 12.08
N GLU A 197 -5.76 -18.11 11.33
CA GLU A 197 -4.31 -18.24 11.47
C GLU A 197 -3.80 -17.77 12.86
N LEU A 198 -4.38 -16.70 13.41
CA LEU A 198 -4.11 -16.25 14.77
C LEU A 198 -4.54 -17.30 15.81
N GLY A 199 -5.69 -17.93 15.60
CA GLY A 199 -6.16 -19.03 16.45
C GLY A 199 -5.22 -20.22 16.41
N LEU A 200 -4.76 -20.63 15.24
CA LEU A 200 -3.77 -21.71 15.07
C LEU A 200 -2.44 -21.35 15.73
N ASP A 201 -2.01 -20.09 15.63
CA ASP A 201 -0.79 -19.62 16.29
C ASP A 201 -0.93 -19.63 17.83
N ALA A 202 -2.10 -19.26 18.33
CA ALA A 202 -2.42 -19.34 19.76
C ALA A 202 -2.44 -20.80 20.25
N MET A 203 -3.00 -21.75 19.47
CA MET A 203 -2.93 -23.17 19.78
C MET A 203 -1.49 -23.68 19.88
N ARG A 204 -0.63 -23.33 18.95
CA ARG A 204 0.81 -23.71 19.00
C ARG A 204 1.53 -23.20 20.25
N ARG A 205 1.03 -22.12 20.86
CA ARG A 205 1.55 -21.53 22.10
C ARG A 205 0.83 -22.00 23.36
N ASP A 206 -0.08 -22.97 23.22
CA ASP A 206 -0.91 -23.49 24.30
C ASP A 206 -1.83 -22.41 24.95
N ALA A 207 -2.14 -21.37 24.21
CA ALA A 207 -3.02 -20.28 24.64
C ALA A 207 -4.48 -20.59 24.23
N ILE A 208 -5.09 -21.56 24.90
CA ILE A 208 -6.38 -22.18 24.54
C ILE A 208 -7.52 -21.14 24.45
N ASP A 209 -7.60 -20.24 25.46
CA ASP A 209 -8.66 -19.21 25.48
C ASP A 209 -8.50 -18.21 24.34
N ASP A 210 -7.26 -17.83 24.01
CA ASP A 210 -6.98 -16.95 22.90
C ASP A 210 -7.32 -17.62 21.58
N ALA A 211 -6.95 -18.88 21.39
CA ALA A 211 -7.26 -19.66 20.21
C ALA A 211 -8.79 -19.74 20.00
N ASN A 212 -9.54 -20.05 21.03
CA ASN A 212 -11.00 -20.13 20.94
C ASN A 212 -11.64 -18.78 20.57
N ARG A 213 -11.14 -17.67 21.14
CA ARG A 213 -11.61 -16.32 20.78
C ARG A 213 -11.36 -16.00 19.31
N HIS A 214 -10.19 -16.33 18.79
CA HIS A 214 -9.86 -16.10 17.38
C HIS A 214 -10.69 -16.96 16.44
N PHE A 215 -10.91 -18.25 16.72
CA PHE A 215 -11.78 -19.10 15.90
C PHE A 215 -13.22 -18.61 15.91
N GLN A 216 -13.73 -18.18 17.07
CA GLN A 216 -15.07 -17.61 17.17
C GLN A 216 -15.18 -16.31 16.34
N SER A 217 -14.20 -15.43 16.42
CA SER A 217 -14.13 -14.19 15.61
C SER A 217 -14.09 -14.48 14.11
N ALA A 218 -13.35 -15.53 13.70
CA ALA A 218 -13.31 -15.98 12.32
C ALA A 218 -14.69 -16.42 11.82
N ILE A 219 -15.39 -17.25 12.59
CA ILE A 219 -16.73 -17.76 12.28
C ILE A 219 -17.77 -16.63 12.22
N GLU A 220 -17.69 -15.66 13.13
CA GLU A 220 -18.57 -14.48 13.12
C GLU A 220 -18.33 -13.60 11.89
N SER A 221 -17.07 -13.48 11.45
CA SER A 221 -16.68 -12.70 10.28
C SER A 221 -17.15 -13.33 8.97
N ASP A 222 -16.96 -14.63 8.81
CA ASP A 222 -17.43 -15.41 7.66
C ASP A 222 -17.93 -16.79 8.12
N PRO A 223 -19.25 -16.98 8.25
CA PRO A 223 -19.82 -18.26 8.63
C PRO A 223 -19.50 -19.44 7.73
N ALA A 224 -18.94 -19.19 6.53
CA ALA A 224 -18.52 -20.23 5.58
C ALA A 224 -17.05 -20.67 5.75
N VAL A 225 -16.36 -20.22 6.80
CA VAL A 225 -14.94 -20.52 7.06
C VAL A 225 -14.77 -21.89 7.71
N VAL A 226 -14.80 -22.97 6.92
CA VAL A 226 -14.66 -24.35 7.38
C VAL A 226 -13.40 -24.57 8.25
N PRO A 227 -12.19 -24.08 7.89
CA PRO A 227 -10.99 -24.30 8.72
C PRO A 227 -11.12 -23.82 10.17
N ALA A 228 -11.83 -22.71 10.42
CA ALA A 228 -12.03 -22.23 11.79
C ALA A 228 -12.91 -23.18 12.63
N TYR A 229 -13.96 -23.74 12.05
CA TYR A 229 -14.78 -24.75 12.74
C TYR A 229 -13.99 -26.02 13.05
N VAL A 230 -13.23 -26.52 12.08
CA VAL A 230 -12.40 -27.72 12.26
C VAL A 230 -11.42 -27.49 13.40
N SER A 231 -10.64 -26.41 13.34
CA SER A 231 -9.64 -26.10 14.38
C SER A 231 -10.27 -25.83 15.76
N GLN A 232 -11.47 -25.23 15.81
CA GLN A 232 -12.19 -25.03 17.06
C GLN A 232 -12.71 -26.37 17.63
N GLY A 233 -13.17 -27.27 16.77
CA GLY A 233 -13.55 -28.65 17.17
C GLY A 233 -12.36 -29.42 17.73
N ASP A 234 -11.20 -29.35 17.06
CA ASP A 234 -9.96 -29.98 17.55
C ASP A 234 -9.53 -29.41 18.90
N LEU A 235 -9.65 -28.08 19.08
CA LEU A 235 -9.39 -27.42 20.35
C LEU A 235 -10.29 -27.96 21.47
N HIS A 236 -11.59 -28.13 21.21
CA HIS A 236 -12.53 -28.72 22.16
C HIS A 236 -12.17 -30.16 22.49
N LEU A 237 -11.74 -30.92 21.48
CA LEU A 237 -11.33 -32.32 21.69
C LEU A 237 -10.08 -32.40 22.60
N VAL A 238 -9.07 -31.59 22.36
CA VAL A 238 -7.85 -31.50 23.17
C VAL A 238 -8.19 -31.08 24.61
N ALA A 239 -9.17 -30.21 24.79
CA ALA A 239 -9.67 -29.79 26.11
C ALA A 239 -10.56 -30.85 26.79
N GLY A 240 -10.77 -32.02 26.18
CA GLY A 240 -11.61 -33.10 26.71
C GLY A 240 -13.12 -32.90 26.51
N ASN A 241 -13.54 -31.87 25.79
CA ASN A 241 -14.94 -31.52 25.56
C ASN A 241 -15.49 -32.20 24.30
N VAL A 242 -15.57 -33.51 24.26
CA VAL A 242 -15.96 -34.31 23.09
C VAL A 242 -17.29 -33.88 22.48
N SER A 243 -18.31 -33.62 23.33
CA SER A 243 -19.63 -33.19 22.85
C SER A 243 -19.55 -31.83 22.08
N ALA A 244 -18.77 -30.88 22.59
CA ALA A 244 -18.58 -29.60 21.94
C ALA A 244 -17.77 -29.76 20.62
N ALA A 245 -16.78 -30.64 20.61
CA ALA A 245 -16.00 -30.94 19.40
C ALA A 245 -16.91 -31.47 18.27
N VAL A 246 -17.71 -32.51 18.56
CA VAL A 246 -18.65 -33.09 17.57
C VAL A 246 -19.65 -32.06 17.08
N SER A 247 -20.28 -31.29 17.96
CA SER A 247 -21.22 -30.24 17.57
C SER A 247 -20.59 -29.17 16.68
N THR A 248 -19.31 -28.83 16.91
CA THR A 248 -18.61 -27.84 16.11
C THR A 248 -18.26 -28.37 14.72
N TRP A 249 -17.84 -29.63 14.62
CA TRP A 249 -17.58 -30.29 13.34
C TRP A 249 -18.86 -30.51 12.51
N GLU A 250 -19.98 -30.87 13.15
CA GLU A 250 -21.29 -30.95 12.47
C GLU A 250 -21.69 -29.63 11.85
N ARG A 251 -21.49 -28.52 12.58
CA ARG A 251 -21.72 -27.17 12.01
C ARG A 251 -20.82 -26.88 10.82
N ALA A 252 -19.58 -27.34 10.78
CA ALA A 252 -18.71 -27.18 9.62
C ALA A 252 -19.29 -27.88 8.38
N ILE A 253 -19.87 -29.08 8.54
CA ILE A 253 -20.51 -29.86 7.48
C ILE A 253 -21.79 -29.17 6.99
N ASP A 254 -22.61 -28.67 7.91
CA ASP A 254 -23.86 -27.96 7.58
C ASP A 254 -23.62 -26.70 6.75
N VAL A 255 -22.56 -25.97 7.05
CA VAL A 255 -22.20 -24.72 6.37
C VAL A 255 -21.61 -24.96 4.98
N ALA A 256 -20.87 -26.04 4.79
CA ALA A 256 -20.21 -26.37 3.52
C ALA A 256 -20.24 -27.89 3.28
N PRO A 257 -21.38 -28.46 2.89
CA PRO A 257 -21.51 -29.91 2.68
C PRO A 257 -20.58 -30.47 1.61
N ASP A 258 -20.25 -29.66 0.60
CA ASP A 258 -19.29 -29.99 -0.46
C ASP A 258 -17.84 -30.14 0.03
N LYS A 259 -17.54 -29.59 1.21
CA LYS A 259 -16.23 -29.65 1.87
C LYS A 259 -16.20 -30.58 3.07
N ALA A 260 -17.21 -31.43 3.26
CA ALA A 260 -17.30 -32.34 4.40
C ALA A 260 -16.07 -33.25 4.56
N HIS A 261 -15.37 -33.56 3.45
CA HIS A 261 -14.14 -34.36 3.47
C HIS A 261 -13.02 -33.71 4.32
N ILE A 262 -12.99 -32.39 4.43
CA ILE A 262 -11.97 -31.68 5.23
C ILE A 262 -12.12 -31.95 6.74
N VAL A 263 -13.31 -32.34 7.17
CA VAL A 263 -13.63 -32.63 8.59
C VAL A 263 -13.18 -34.03 8.99
N PHE A 264 -13.05 -34.93 8.01
CA PHE A 264 -12.78 -36.37 8.25
C PHE A 264 -11.33 -36.80 7.93
N ASP A 265 -10.53 -35.94 7.32
CA ASP A 265 -9.09 -36.16 7.08
C ASP A 265 -8.24 -35.72 8.27
#